data_9ece3721f8f3a84aafc9a2baa3342246
#
_entry.id   9ece3721f8f3a84aafc9a2baa3342246
#
_cell.length_a   1.000
_cell.length_b   1.000
_cell.length_c   1.000
_cell.angle_alpha   90.00
_cell.angle_beta   90.00
_cell.angle_gamma   90.00
#
_symmetry.space_group_name_H-M   'P 1'
#
loop_
_entity.id
_entity.type
_entity.pdbx_description
1 polymer ?
#
loop_
_entity_poly.entity_id
_entity_poly.type
_entity_poly.pdbx_seq_one_letter_code
_entity_poly.pdbx_strand_id
1 'polypeptide(L)'
;MGIVREFAVLRPFDTLLYASKLMVLEHVPKSIVIDERGVPVGTITQKDIVKFVYQMGEDRPMENVMLSEVMRKDVICVSPNIDPFDAAQIMIDKKQPLLAVCDDQEKALGIIIKSDLSNFYASQVRGLQKVKDYMSSPVVTIDPLAKLSEAVEKMVESNLSRLVVFTPGKVLGVVTTTDLLYMAAALKYRDLKIEVRDVMSPNVIVVNGNEDMANAAKLMASRKIKGIPVMDKDGKLGGIVTTTDVVRAMMDQSVKKYLYEVKMYTSSF
;
A
#
# COMPACT_ATOMS: atom_id res chain seq x y z
N MET A 1 -19.67 -0.19 -7.75
CA MET A 1 -18.90 -0.65 -6.56
C MET A 1 -18.21 0.59 -6.01
N GLY A 2 -18.53 0.99 -4.78
CA GLY A 2 -17.96 2.20 -4.17
C GLY A 2 -16.46 2.07 -3.90
N ILE A 3 -15.74 3.19 -3.96
CA ILE A 3 -14.30 3.25 -3.63
C ILE A 3 -14.04 3.48 -2.13
N VAL A 4 -15.10 3.68 -1.35
CA VAL A 4 -15.04 3.90 0.10
C VAL A 4 -15.13 2.57 0.83
N ARG A 5 -14.28 2.38 1.82
CA ARG A 5 -14.24 1.20 2.69
C ARG A 5 -14.35 1.58 4.17
N GLU A 6 -14.72 0.63 4.98
CA GLU A 6 -14.65 0.72 6.44
C GLU A 6 -13.19 0.85 6.91
N PHE A 7 -13.00 1.34 8.12
CA PHE A 7 -11.71 1.52 8.76
C PHE A 7 -11.73 1.00 10.18
N ALA A 8 -10.57 0.57 10.66
CA ALA A 8 -10.38 0.23 12.06
C ALA A 8 -10.37 1.50 12.92
N VAL A 9 -11.17 1.55 13.95
CA VAL A 9 -11.24 2.71 14.85
C VAL A 9 -10.02 2.75 15.75
N LEU A 10 -9.23 3.83 15.61
CA LEU A 10 -8.07 4.12 16.42
C LEU A 10 -8.20 5.52 17.02
N ARG A 11 -7.68 5.70 18.25
CA ARG A 11 -7.72 6.94 19.00
C ARG A 11 -6.30 7.48 19.24
N PRO A 12 -6.11 8.80 19.44
CA PRO A 12 -4.78 9.39 19.67
C PRO A 12 -4.02 8.79 20.85
N PHE A 13 -4.73 8.34 21.88
CA PHE A 13 -4.18 7.75 23.11
C PHE A 13 -4.07 6.22 23.07
N ASP A 14 -4.48 5.57 21.99
CA ASP A 14 -4.17 4.14 21.79
C ASP A 14 -2.66 3.96 21.65
N THR A 15 -2.16 2.83 22.16
CA THR A 15 -0.73 2.54 22.06
C THR A 15 -0.35 2.03 20.66
N LEU A 16 0.90 2.25 20.30
CA LEU A 16 1.45 1.74 19.05
C LEU A 16 1.35 0.20 18.96
N LEU A 17 1.51 -0.48 20.11
CA LEU A 17 1.32 -1.93 20.20
C LEU A 17 -0.12 -2.35 19.89
N TYR A 18 -1.12 -1.64 20.43
CA TYR A 18 -2.53 -1.91 20.16
C TYR A 18 -2.82 -1.74 18.67
N ALA A 19 -2.42 -0.60 18.09
CA ALA A 19 -2.61 -0.35 16.67
C ALA A 19 -1.92 -1.40 15.79
N SER A 20 -0.69 -1.82 16.14
CA SER A 20 0.03 -2.84 15.38
C SER A 20 -0.69 -4.18 15.39
N LYS A 21 -1.19 -4.61 16.56
CA LYS A 21 -1.98 -5.85 16.69
C LYS A 21 -3.28 -5.77 15.89
N LEU A 22 -4.02 -4.67 16.01
CA LEU A 22 -5.27 -4.46 15.28
C LEU A 22 -5.04 -4.51 13.76
N MET A 23 -4.02 -3.80 13.28
CA MET A 23 -3.67 -3.78 11.85
C MET A 23 -3.27 -5.16 11.30
N VAL A 24 -2.62 -5.97 12.12
CA VAL A 24 -2.25 -7.35 11.76
C VAL A 24 -3.47 -8.25 11.75
N LEU A 25 -4.27 -8.26 12.81
CA LEU A 25 -5.44 -9.12 12.97
C LEU A 25 -6.53 -8.84 11.95
N GLU A 26 -6.81 -7.56 11.70
CA GLU A 26 -7.84 -7.12 10.75
C GLU A 26 -7.32 -7.02 9.30
N HIS A 27 -6.06 -7.37 9.06
CA HIS A 27 -5.40 -7.22 7.74
C HIS A 27 -5.49 -5.80 7.17
N VAL A 28 -5.48 -4.78 8.04
CA VAL A 28 -5.60 -3.37 7.68
C VAL A 28 -4.22 -2.71 7.67
N PRO A 29 -3.67 -2.36 6.51
CA PRO A 29 -2.32 -1.79 6.43
C PRO A 29 -2.25 -0.29 6.74
N LYS A 30 -3.39 0.37 6.84
CA LYS A 30 -3.52 1.82 7.04
C LYS A 30 -4.85 2.12 7.70
N SER A 31 -4.87 3.10 8.60
CA SER A 31 -6.11 3.60 9.19
C SER A 31 -6.02 5.09 9.49
N ILE A 32 -7.19 5.69 9.75
CA ILE A 32 -7.30 7.02 10.35
C ILE A 32 -7.35 6.90 11.86
N VAL A 33 -6.89 7.95 12.51
CA VAL A 33 -7.02 8.16 13.96
C VAL A 33 -8.08 9.24 14.15
N ILE A 34 -9.12 8.96 14.91
CA ILE A 34 -10.24 9.87 15.13
C ILE A 34 -10.32 10.34 16.59
N ASP A 35 -10.80 11.56 16.81
CA ASP A 35 -11.06 12.09 18.15
C ASP A 35 -12.37 11.51 18.75
N GLU A 36 -12.75 11.98 19.95
CA GLU A 36 -13.96 11.53 20.64
C GLU A 36 -15.26 11.89 19.89
N ARG A 37 -15.22 12.91 19.05
CA ARG A 37 -16.34 13.33 18.20
C ARG A 37 -16.43 12.55 16.89
N GLY A 38 -15.43 11.72 16.60
CA GLY A 38 -15.32 10.95 15.35
C GLY A 38 -14.66 11.72 14.21
N VAL A 39 -14.02 12.86 14.49
CA VAL A 39 -13.31 13.68 13.50
C VAL A 39 -11.90 13.10 13.28
N PRO A 40 -11.44 12.90 12.04
CA PRO A 40 -10.09 12.44 11.75
C PRO A 40 -9.03 13.46 12.20
N VAL A 41 -8.11 13.03 13.06
CA VAL A 41 -7.02 13.87 13.59
C VAL A 41 -5.64 13.38 13.19
N GLY A 42 -5.57 12.19 12.56
CA GLY A 42 -4.32 11.63 12.08
C GLY A 42 -4.51 10.43 11.17
N THR A 43 -3.43 10.02 10.54
CA THR A 43 -3.34 8.76 9.78
C THR A 43 -2.15 7.95 10.27
N ILE A 44 -2.28 6.63 10.27
CA ILE A 44 -1.22 5.70 10.63
C ILE A 44 -1.13 4.57 9.62
N THR A 45 0.07 4.15 9.28
CA THR A 45 0.32 3.01 8.39
C THR A 45 1.27 2.02 9.06
N GLN A 46 1.23 0.76 8.62
CA GLN A 46 2.21 -0.24 9.05
C GLN A 46 3.66 0.22 8.81
N LYS A 47 3.89 0.99 7.73
CA LYS A 47 5.21 1.56 7.44
C LYS A 47 5.66 2.58 8.48
N ASP A 48 4.75 3.42 8.97
CA ASP A 48 5.07 4.40 10.02
C ASP A 48 5.43 3.69 11.32
N ILE A 49 4.73 2.60 11.66
CA ILE A 49 5.03 1.78 12.83
C ILE A 49 6.40 1.11 12.69
N VAL A 50 6.66 0.44 11.56
CA VAL A 50 7.95 -0.22 11.30
C VAL A 50 9.10 0.79 11.35
N LYS A 51 8.91 1.98 10.75
CA LYS A 51 9.91 3.06 10.80
C LYS A 51 10.18 3.52 12.24
N PHE A 52 9.13 3.76 13.02
CA PHE A 52 9.28 4.20 14.40
C PHE A 52 10.04 3.17 15.22
N VAL A 53 9.67 1.91 15.12
CA VAL A 53 10.32 0.84 15.87
C VAL A 53 11.78 0.66 15.48
N TYR A 54 12.09 0.75 14.18
CA TYR A 54 13.47 0.70 13.71
C TYR A 54 14.32 1.84 14.29
N GLN A 55 13.75 3.03 14.41
CA GLN A 55 14.48 4.22 14.88
C GLN A 55 14.60 4.32 16.41
N MET A 56 13.60 3.85 17.15
CA MET A 56 13.43 4.12 18.59
C MET A 56 13.11 2.87 19.42
N GLY A 57 12.98 1.70 18.81
CA GLY A 57 12.35 0.54 19.43
C GLY A 57 13.05 -0.04 20.66
N GLU A 58 14.36 0.12 20.81
CA GLU A 58 15.10 -0.35 21.99
C GLU A 58 14.87 0.57 23.20
N ASP A 59 14.78 1.88 22.95
CA ASP A 59 14.63 2.89 23.99
C ASP A 59 13.17 3.08 24.42
N ARG A 60 12.21 2.83 23.52
CA ARG A 60 10.79 3.09 23.73
C ARG A 60 9.92 1.93 23.21
N PRO A 61 9.55 0.97 24.07
CA PRO A 61 8.65 -0.12 23.73
C PRO A 61 7.29 0.38 23.20
N MET A 62 6.72 -0.29 22.19
CA MET A 62 5.46 0.10 21.53
C MET A 62 4.27 0.26 22.48
N GLU A 63 4.27 -0.44 23.61
CA GLU A 63 3.25 -0.32 24.67
C GLU A 63 3.29 1.03 25.41
N ASN A 64 4.41 1.75 25.34
CA ASN A 64 4.63 3.04 26.00
C ASN A 64 4.59 4.22 25.03
N VAL A 65 4.17 4.00 23.79
CA VAL A 65 4.09 5.02 22.74
C VAL A 65 2.65 5.21 22.32
N MET A 66 2.14 6.43 22.37
CA MET A 66 0.80 6.77 21.92
C MET A 66 0.77 7.04 20.42
N LEU A 67 -0.33 6.75 19.75
CA LEU A 67 -0.49 7.04 18.31
C LEU A 67 -0.32 8.52 17.99
N SER A 68 -0.73 9.42 18.88
CA SER A 68 -0.56 10.87 18.73
C SER A 68 0.89 11.32 18.52
N GLU A 69 1.87 10.50 18.93
CA GLU A 69 3.30 10.77 18.77
C GLU A 69 3.85 10.33 17.41
N VAL A 70 3.22 9.33 16.78
CA VAL A 70 3.72 8.66 15.57
C VAL A 70 2.85 8.93 14.35
N MET A 71 1.55 9.16 14.55
CA MET A 71 0.60 9.41 13.46
C MET A 71 0.96 10.66 12.66
N ARG A 72 0.67 10.63 11.37
CA ARG A 72 0.72 11.81 10.52
C ARG A 72 -0.52 12.66 10.81
N LYS A 73 -0.32 13.97 10.97
CA LYS A 73 -1.39 14.94 11.31
C LYS A 73 -2.00 15.61 10.07
N ASP A 74 -1.45 15.39 8.89
CA ASP A 74 -1.90 15.95 7.60
C ASP A 74 -3.04 15.12 6.99
N VAL A 75 -4.15 14.96 7.71
CA VAL A 75 -5.33 14.22 7.22
C VAL A 75 -6.07 15.07 6.19
N ILE A 76 -6.46 14.42 5.09
CA ILE A 76 -7.32 15.02 4.08
C ILE A 76 -8.67 14.35 4.13
N CYS A 77 -9.72 15.13 4.46
CA CYS A 77 -11.10 14.71 4.34
C CYS A 77 -11.63 15.01 2.93
N VAL A 78 -12.38 14.08 2.40
CA VAL A 78 -13.05 14.20 1.09
C VAL A 78 -14.52 13.81 1.22
N SER A 79 -15.35 14.33 0.31
CA SER A 79 -16.76 13.98 0.24
C SER A 79 -17.00 12.50 -0.03
N PRO A 80 -18.08 11.88 0.48
CA PRO A 80 -18.49 10.53 0.13
C PRO A 80 -18.74 10.32 -1.37
N ASN A 81 -19.04 11.40 -2.09
CA ASN A 81 -19.33 11.42 -3.52
C ASN A 81 -18.12 11.86 -4.38
N ILE A 82 -16.92 11.87 -3.81
CA ILE A 82 -15.72 12.27 -4.57
C ILE A 82 -15.55 11.43 -5.82
N ASP A 83 -15.22 12.08 -6.93
CA ASP A 83 -14.86 11.38 -8.16
C ASP A 83 -13.57 10.56 -7.96
N PRO A 84 -13.50 9.30 -8.45
CA PRO A 84 -12.31 8.46 -8.31
C PRO A 84 -11.03 9.07 -8.88
N PHE A 85 -11.12 9.89 -9.94
CA PHE A 85 -9.96 10.57 -10.52
C PHE A 85 -9.47 11.72 -9.65
N ASP A 86 -10.39 12.45 -9.03
CA ASP A 86 -10.04 13.52 -8.09
C ASP A 86 -9.40 12.93 -6.83
N ALA A 87 -9.93 11.81 -6.32
CA ALA A 87 -9.31 11.07 -5.23
C ALA A 87 -7.89 10.59 -5.58
N ALA A 88 -7.70 10.05 -6.80
CA ALA A 88 -6.40 9.64 -7.31
C ALA A 88 -5.42 10.81 -7.39
N GLN A 89 -5.87 11.95 -7.93
CA GLN A 89 -5.08 13.18 -8.05
C GLN A 89 -4.59 13.65 -6.69
N ILE A 90 -5.51 13.79 -5.71
CA ILE A 90 -5.16 14.21 -4.34
C ILE A 90 -4.14 13.25 -3.72
N MET A 91 -4.36 11.93 -3.85
CA MET A 91 -3.47 10.92 -3.26
C MET A 91 -2.04 10.96 -3.83
N ILE A 92 -1.90 11.28 -5.11
CA ILE A 92 -0.58 11.36 -5.76
C ILE A 92 0.09 12.69 -5.45
N ASP A 93 -0.59 13.81 -5.67
CA ASP A 93 -0.02 15.17 -5.53
C ASP A 93 0.36 15.47 -4.07
N LYS A 94 -0.51 15.11 -3.14
CA LYS A 94 -0.28 15.31 -1.71
C LYS A 94 0.47 14.15 -1.04
N LYS A 95 0.90 13.13 -1.83
CA LYS A 95 1.61 11.92 -1.33
C LYS A 95 0.89 11.24 -0.17
N GLN A 96 -0.46 11.25 -0.20
CA GLN A 96 -1.26 10.69 0.87
C GLN A 96 -1.31 9.15 0.80
N PRO A 97 -1.16 8.46 1.95
CA PRO A 97 -1.31 7.01 2.00
C PRO A 97 -2.77 6.58 1.88
N LEU A 98 -3.69 7.40 2.38
CA LEU A 98 -5.14 7.23 2.35
C LEU A 98 -5.82 8.61 2.35
N LEU A 99 -7.11 8.65 2.03
CA LEU A 99 -8.00 9.80 2.25
C LEU A 99 -9.06 9.39 3.26
N ALA A 100 -9.39 10.28 4.20
CA ALA A 100 -10.56 10.13 5.05
C ALA A 100 -11.81 10.56 4.25
N VAL A 101 -12.89 9.80 4.37
CA VAL A 101 -14.19 10.19 3.81
C VAL A 101 -15.02 10.72 4.96
N CYS A 102 -15.47 11.95 4.85
CA CYS A 102 -16.13 12.65 5.95
C CYS A 102 -17.53 13.15 5.53
N ASP A 103 -18.43 13.24 6.50
CA ASP A 103 -19.71 13.91 6.33
C ASP A 103 -19.57 15.45 6.46
N ASP A 104 -20.69 16.17 6.35
CA ASP A 104 -20.76 17.63 6.46
C ASP A 104 -20.40 18.16 7.88
N GLN A 105 -20.32 17.28 8.86
CA GLN A 105 -19.89 17.58 10.25
C GLN A 105 -18.42 17.16 10.48
N GLU A 106 -17.67 16.87 9.42
CA GLU A 106 -16.29 16.38 9.43
C GLU A 106 -16.09 15.01 10.12
N LYS A 107 -17.16 14.27 10.41
CA LYS A 107 -17.05 12.93 10.98
C LYS A 107 -16.66 11.90 9.94
N ALA A 108 -15.78 11.00 10.32
CA ALA A 108 -15.32 9.92 9.46
C ALA A 108 -16.43 8.92 9.13
N LEU A 109 -16.71 8.73 7.86
CA LEU A 109 -17.63 7.72 7.32
C LEU A 109 -16.87 6.50 6.76
N GLY A 110 -15.60 6.69 6.38
CA GLY A 110 -14.79 5.64 5.76
C GLY A 110 -13.43 6.16 5.33
N ILE A 111 -12.73 5.35 4.58
CA ILE A 111 -11.44 5.71 3.97
C ILE A 111 -11.38 5.27 2.51
N ILE A 112 -10.49 5.90 1.75
CA ILE A 112 -10.09 5.49 0.41
C ILE A 112 -8.59 5.22 0.43
N ILE A 113 -8.16 4.07 -0.08
CA ILE A 113 -6.76 3.73 -0.27
C ILE A 113 -6.46 3.41 -1.74
N LYS A 114 -5.18 3.40 -2.12
CA LYS A 114 -4.78 3.17 -3.51
C LYS A 114 -5.28 1.85 -4.09
N SER A 115 -5.50 0.81 -3.25
CA SER A 115 -6.08 -0.45 -3.73
C SER A 115 -7.52 -0.29 -4.19
N ASP A 116 -8.31 0.62 -3.61
CA ASP A 116 -9.69 0.85 -4.01
C ASP A 116 -9.75 1.50 -5.39
N LEU A 117 -8.88 2.50 -5.62
CA LEU A 117 -8.73 3.15 -6.92
C LEU A 117 -8.17 2.18 -7.97
N SER A 118 -7.21 1.32 -7.59
CA SER A 118 -6.71 0.26 -8.46
C SER A 118 -7.81 -0.73 -8.86
N ASN A 119 -8.69 -1.09 -7.93
CA ASN A 119 -9.83 -1.96 -8.21
C ASN A 119 -10.86 -1.27 -9.12
N PHE A 120 -11.11 0.01 -8.89
CA PHE A 120 -11.95 0.82 -9.77
C PHE A 120 -11.37 0.83 -11.19
N TYR A 121 -10.09 1.18 -11.37
CA TYR A 121 -9.42 1.14 -12.66
C TYR A 121 -9.56 -0.24 -13.33
N ALA A 122 -9.25 -1.31 -12.63
CA ALA A 122 -9.34 -2.68 -13.14
C ALA A 122 -10.74 -3.10 -13.59
N SER A 123 -11.79 -2.49 -13.01
CA SER A 123 -13.18 -2.76 -13.37
C SER A 123 -13.64 -2.00 -14.62
N GLN A 124 -13.01 -0.85 -14.91
CA GLN A 124 -13.45 0.08 -15.95
C GLN A 124 -12.60 0.06 -17.22
N VAL A 125 -11.30 -0.29 -17.11
CA VAL A 125 -10.33 -0.15 -18.20
C VAL A 125 -9.86 -1.53 -18.68
N ARG A 126 -9.65 -1.67 -20.01
CA ARG A 126 -9.08 -2.89 -20.61
C ARG A 126 -8.31 -2.53 -21.87
N GLY A 127 -7.12 -3.15 -22.04
CA GLY A 127 -6.36 -3.09 -23.29
C GLY A 127 -5.78 -1.73 -23.64
N LEU A 128 -5.79 -0.77 -22.69
CA LEU A 128 -5.40 0.60 -22.97
C LEU A 128 -3.91 0.87 -22.70
N GLN A 129 -3.37 0.30 -21.62
CA GLN A 129 -2.04 0.64 -21.11
C GLN A 129 -1.26 -0.62 -20.78
N LYS A 130 0.07 -0.56 -20.92
CA LYS A 130 0.96 -1.68 -20.60
C LYS A 130 1.69 -1.45 -19.29
N VAL A 131 1.96 -2.54 -18.57
CA VAL A 131 2.67 -2.53 -17.28
C VAL A 131 4.00 -1.80 -17.38
N LYS A 132 4.80 -2.05 -18.42
CA LYS A 132 6.13 -1.46 -18.61
C LYS A 132 6.14 0.07 -18.68
N ASP A 133 5.02 0.69 -19.08
CA ASP A 133 4.92 2.13 -19.26
C ASP A 133 4.76 2.88 -17.92
N TYR A 134 4.40 2.15 -16.85
CA TYR A 134 4.12 2.73 -15.52
C TYR A 134 4.85 2.04 -14.37
N MET A 135 5.43 0.84 -14.58
CA MET A 135 6.16 0.11 -13.54
C MET A 135 7.31 0.93 -12.97
N SER A 136 7.64 0.71 -11.71
CA SER A 136 8.84 1.28 -11.09
C SER A 136 10.07 0.46 -11.46
N SER A 137 11.14 1.12 -11.91
CA SER A 137 12.44 0.52 -12.26
C SER A 137 13.55 1.54 -11.95
N PRO A 138 14.73 1.12 -11.45
CA PRO A 138 15.09 -0.24 -11.06
C PRO A 138 14.35 -0.75 -9.81
N VAL A 139 14.29 -2.06 -9.61
CA VAL A 139 13.68 -2.68 -8.44
C VAL A 139 14.68 -2.71 -7.30
N VAL A 140 14.24 -2.30 -6.12
CA VAL A 140 15.03 -2.52 -4.89
C VAL A 140 14.83 -3.96 -4.45
N THR A 141 15.92 -4.72 -4.47
CA THR A 141 15.96 -6.14 -4.12
C THR A 141 16.68 -6.38 -2.81
N ILE A 142 16.49 -7.57 -2.25
CA ILE A 142 17.20 -8.03 -1.07
C ILE A 142 17.61 -9.52 -1.25
N ASP A 143 18.74 -9.87 -0.69
CA ASP A 143 19.21 -11.27 -0.67
C ASP A 143 18.37 -12.10 0.31
N PRO A 144 18.02 -13.37 0.00
CA PRO A 144 17.27 -14.23 0.92
C PRO A 144 17.99 -14.50 2.25
N LEU A 145 19.32 -14.46 2.26
CA LEU A 145 20.15 -14.67 3.46
C LEU A 145 20.43 -13.37 4.23
N ALA A 146 19.98 -12.21 3.71
CA ALA A 146 20.09 -10.96 4.43
C ALA A 146 19.30 -11.03 5.75
N LYS A 147 19.80 -10.34 6.78
CA LYS A 147 19.09 -10.23 8.06
C LYS A 147 17.80 -9.43 7.90
N LEU A 148 16.83 -9.74 8.73
CA LEU A 148 15.55 -9.01 8.70
C LEU A 148 15.73 -7.51 9.02
N SER A 149 16.73 -7.16 9.86
CA SER A 149 17.11 -5.77 10.14
C SER A 149 17.53 -5.01 8.86
N GLU A 150 18.27 -5.66 7.96
CA GLU A 150 18.67 -5.07 6.68
C GLU A 150 17.46 -4.81 5.76
N ALA A 151 16.44 -5.69 5.82
CA ALA A 151 15.20 -5.47 5.10
C ALA A 151 14.44 -4.23 5.63
N VAL A 152 14.39 -4.07 6.96
CA VAL A 152 13.79 -2.90 7.62
C VAL A 152 14.51 -1.63 7.21
N GLU A 153 15.85 -1.61 7.35
CA GLU A 153 16.70 -0.48 6.98
C GLU A 153 16.46 -0.06 5.53
N LYS A 154 16.56 -1.01 4.62
CA LYS A 154 16.35 -0.76 3.18
C LYS A 154 14.95 -0.25 2.86
N MET A 155 13.91 -0.76 3.53
CA MET A 155 12.54 -0.27 3.36
C MET A 155 12.36 1.16 3.90
N VAL A 156 12.97 1.47 5.04
CA VAL A 156 12.90 2.80 5.67
C VAL A 156 13.65 3.84 4.81
N GLU A 157 14.88 3.56 4.42
CA GLU A 157 15.71 4.45 3.61
C GLU A 157 15.12 4.72 2.23
N SER A 158 14.63 3.66 1.55
CA SER A 158 14.00 3.78 0.24
C SER A 158 12.53 4.20 0.29
N ASN A 159 11.98 4.42 1.50
CA ASN A 159 10.56 4.72 1.71
C ASN A 159 9.61 3.71 1.06
N LEU A 160 9.99 2.44 1.02
CA LEU A 160 9.22 1.34 0.44
C LEU A 160 8.47 0.56 1.51
N SER A 161 7.44 -0.16 1.10
CA SER A 161 6.67 -1.08 1.95
C SER A 161 6.82 -2.54 1.52
N ARG A 162 7.73 -2.82 0.58
CA ARG A 162 8.09 -4.18 0.12
C ARG A 162 9.41 -4.17 -0.61
N LEU A 163 10.10 -5.32 -0.55
CA LEU A 163 11.30 -5.61 -1.30
C LEU A 163 11.12 -6.94 -2.05
N VAL A 164 11.66 -7.02 -3.25
CA VAL A 164 11.71 -8.27 -4.00
C VAL A 164 12.91 -9.08 -3.51
N VAL A 165 12.66 -10.30 -3.05
CA VAL A 165 13.72 -11.23 -2.65
C VAL A 165 14.25 -11.90 -3.91
N PHE A 166 15.53 -11.68 -4.20
CA PHE A 166 16.11 -12.00 -5.49
C PHE A 166 17.51 -12.63 -5.34
N THR A 167 17.77 -13.63 -6.16
CA THR A 167 19.10 -14.15 -6.44
C THR A 167 19.38 -14.04 -7.93
N PRO A 168 20.65 -14.08 -8.38
CA PRO A 168 20.95 -13.99 -9.82
C PRO A 168 20.10 -14.94 -10.65
N GLY A 169 19.26 -14.38 -11.52
CA GLY A 169 18.37 -15.12 -12.42
C GLY A 169 17.02 -15.56 -11.82
N LYS A 170 16.73 -15.33 -10.53
CA LYS A 170 15.48 -15.84 -9.93
C LYS A 170 14.87 -14.90 -8.88
N VAL A 171 13.58 -14.58 -9.04
CA VAL A 171 12.74 -14.01 -7.99
C VAL A 171 12.30 -15.15 -7.05
N LEU A 172 12.64 -15.05 -5.77
CA LEU A 172 12.33 -16.07 -4.76
C LEU A 172 11.09 -15.74 -3.95
N GLY A 173 10.88 -14.47 -3.65
CA GLY A 173 9.81 -14.04 -2.78
C GLY A 173 9.62 -12.52 -2.78
N VAL A 174 8.72 -12.06 -1.92
CA VAL A 174 8.55 -10.65 -1.55
C VAL A 174 8.46 -10.58 -0.03
N VAL A 175 9.19 -9.65 0.57
CA VAL A 175 9.04 -9.30 1.98
C VAL A 175 8.39 -7.92 2.09
N THR A 176 7.45 -7.76 3.03
CA THR A 176 6.63 -6.55 3.17
C THR A 176 6.67 -5.99 4.59
N THR A 177 6.23 -4.74 4.76
CA THR A 177 6.06 -4.15 6.10
C THR A 177 5.08 -4.94 6.98
N THR A 178 4.14 -5.68 6.38
CA THR A 178 3.23 -6.57 7.12
C THR A 178 3.99 -7.74 7.74
N ASP A 179 4.89 -8.37 6.98
CA ASP A 179 5.71 -9.47 7.47
C ASP A 179 6.62 -9.00 8.59
N LEU A 180 7.25 -7.82 8.42
CA LEU A 180 8.08 -7.19 9.43
C LEU A 180 7.30 -6.87 10.71
N LEU A 181 6.08 -6.32 10.58
CA LEU A 181 5.25 -5.98 11.72
C LEU A 181 4.76 -7.23 12.47
N TYR A 182 4.46 -8.31 11.73
CA TYR A 182 4.10 -9.60 12.30
C TYR A 182 5.22 -10.16 13.19
N MET A 183 6.44 -10.11 12.70
CA MET A 183 7.62 -10.57 13.43
C MET A 183 7.91 -9.68 14.64
N ALA A 184 7.73 -8.37 14.50
CA ALA A 184 7.89 -7.41 15.57
C ALA A 184 7.00 -7.68 16.76
N ALA A 185 5.71 -7.93 16.53
CA ALA A 185 4.74 -8.25 17.58
C ALA A 185 5.06 -9.60 18.27
N ALA A 186 5.65 -10.56 17.54
CA ALA A 186 5.97 -11.89 18.04
C ALA A 186 7.28 -11.95 18.83
N LEU A 187 8.31 -11.22 18.43
CA LEU A 187 9.69 -11.44 18.88
C LEU A 187 10.26 -10.36 19.80
N LYS A 188 9.47 -9.34 20.20
CA LYS A 188 9.95 -8.24 21.05
C LYS A 188 11.31 -7.66 20.62
N TYR A 189 11.56 -7.58 19.33
CA TYR A 189 12.69 -6.93 18.64
C TYR A 189 14.14 -7.34 18.97
N ARG A 190 14.39 -8.21 19.92
CA ARG A 190 15.75 -8.34 20.52
C ARG A 190 16.68 -9.37 19.92
N ASP A 191 16.26 -10.22 18.99
CA ASP A 191 17.19 -11.22 18.46
C ASP A 191 16.86 -11.61 17.00
N LEU A 192 17.15 -10.69 16.09
CA LEU A 192 16.88 -10.90 14.68
C LEU A 192 18.06 -11.63 13.99
N LYS A 193 18.39 -12.84 14.44
CA LYS A 193 19.13 -13.81 13.62
C LYS A 193 18.28 -14.39 12.48
N ILE A 194 17.06 -13.84 12.30
CA ILE A 194 16.09 -14.26 11.29
C ILE A 194 16.53 -13.69 9.95
N GLU A 195 16.61 -14.57 8.97
CA GLU A 195 16.89 -14.21 7.59
C GLU A 195 15.59 -13.86 6.83
N VAL A 196 15.72 -13.06 5.77
CA VAL A 196 14.58 -12.65 4.94
C VAL A 196 13.82 -13.85 4.39
N ARG A 197 14.51 -14.94 4.02
CA ARG A 197 13.88 -16.17 3.53
C ARG A 197 12.93 -16.85 4.53
N ASP A 198 13.12 -16.61 5.83
CA ASP A 198 12.31 -17.23 6.89
C ASP A 198 10.92 -16.58 7.01
N VAL A 199 10.78 -15.33 6.51
CA VAL A 199 9.56 -14.52 6.65
C VAL A 199 8.96 -14.10 5.32
N MET A 200 9.70 -14.15 4.22
CA MET A 200 9.20 -13.75 2.90
C MET A 200 7.98 -14.58 2.49
N SER A 201 7.09 -13.98 1.71
CA SER A 201 6.09 -14.73 0.95
C SER A 201 6.75 -15.38 -0.26
N PRO A 202 6.87 -16.72 -0.32
CA PRO A 202 7.44 -17.44 -1.46
C PRO A 202 6.43 -17.54 -2.62
N ASN A 203 6.84 -18.12 -3.75
CA ASN A 203 5.95 -18.38 -4.91
C ASN A 203 5.32 -17.11 -5.48
N VAL A 204 6.15 -16.12 -5.75
CA VAL A 204 5.72 -14.82 -6.24
C VAL A 204 5.11 -14.94 -7.63
N ILE A 205 3.93 -14.38 -7.77
CA ILE A 205 3.34 -14.12 -9.08
C ILE A 205 4.18 -13.04 -9.77
N VAL A 206 4.55 -13.27 -11.01
CA VAL A 206 5.25 -12.30 -11.87
C VAL A 206 4.40 -12.00 -13.10
N VAL A 207 4.56 -10.82 -13.67
CA VAL A 207 3.93 -10.45 -14.95
C VAL A 207 4.98 -10.02 -15.96
N ASN A 208 4.62 -10.05 -17.26
CA ASN A 208 5.46 -9.49 -18.31
C ASN A 208 5.18 -7.98 -18.45
N GLY A 209 6.21 -7.20 -18.79
CA GLY A 209 6.07 -5.76 -19.01
C GLY A 209 5.09 -5.38 -20.13
N ASN A 210 4.82 -6.26 -21.09
CA ASN A 210 3.83 -6.03 -22.15
C ASN A 210 2.39 -6.41 -21.76
N GLU A 211 2.20 -6.95 -20.53
CA GLU A 211 0.87 -7.27 -20.00
C GLU A 211 0.01 -6.00 -19.87
N ASP A 212 -1.31 -6.16 -20.01
CA ASP A 212 -2.27 -5.08 -19.77
C ASP A 212 -2.25 -4.66 -18.28
N MET A 213 -2.13 -3.37 -18.03
CA MET A 213 -2.15 -2.79 -16.69
C MET A 213 -3.43 -3.17 -15.92
N ALA A 214 -4.58 -3.23 -16.58
CA ALA A 214 -5.83 -3.63 -15.96
C ALA A 214 -5.81 -5.11 -15.52
N ASN A 215 -5.13 -5.98 -16.26
CA ASN A 215 -4.96 -7.39 -15.86
C ASN A 215 -4.04 -7.49 -14.62
N ALA A 216 -2.93 -6.74 -14.59
CA ALA A 216 -2.08 -6.66 -13.41
C ALA A 216 -2.85 -6.14 -12.17
N ALA A 217 -3.68 -5.11 -12.35
CA ALA A 217 -4.53 -4.57 -11.29
C ALA A 217 -5.57 -5.60 -10.79
N LYS A 218 -6.23 -6.36 -11.69
CA LYS A 218 -7.14 -7.45 -11.34
C LYS A 218 -6.44 -8.56 -10.57
N LEU A 219 -5.21 -8.90 -11.00
CA LEU A 219 -4.40 -9.92 -10.33
C LEU A 219 -4.03 -9.47 -8.91
N MET A 220 -3.64 -8.20 -8.73
CA MET A 220 -3.40 -7.63 -7.40
C MET A 220 -4.66 -7.71 -6.52
N ALA A 221 -5.83 -7.36 -7.07
CA ALA A 221 -7.10 -7.42 -6.35
C ALA A 221 -7.49 -8.84 -5.94
N SER A 222 -7.46 -9.79 -6.89
CA SER A 222 -7.88 -11.17 -6.66
C SER A 222 -6.96 -11.93 -5.70
N ARG A 223 -5.67 -11.61 -5.69
CA ARG A 223 -4.66 -12.21 -4.82
C ARG A 223 -4.43 -11.43 -3.53
N LYS A 224 -5.11 -10.30 -3.33
CA LYS A 224 -4.95 -9.40 -2.18
C LYS A 224 -3.50 -8.92 -1.98
N ILE A 225 -2.75 -8.79 -3.08
CA ILE A 225 -1.38 -8.26 -3.12
C ILE A 225 -1.36 -6.84 -3.66
N LYS A 226 -0.32 -6.06 -3.36
CA LYS A 226 -0.23 -4.63 -3.72
C LYS A 226 0.96 -4.33 -4.62
N GLY A 227 1.60 -5.36 -5.16
CA GLY A 227 2.72 -5.22 -6.08
C GLY A 227 3.14 -6.58 -6.63
N ILE A 228 3.57 -6.57 -7.89
CA ILE A 228 3.94 -7.74 -8.67
C ILE A 228 5.27 -7.45 -9.36
N PRO A 229 6.32 -8.27 -9.17
CA PRO A 229 7.55 -8.15 -9.95
C PRO A 229 7.29 -8.33 -11.44
N VAL A 230 7.96 -7.54 -12.24
CA VAL A 230 7.82 -7.53 -13.71
C VAL A 230 9.07 -8.13 -14.33
N MET A 231 8.88 -9.18 -15.11
CA MET A 231 9.96 -9.84 -15.85
C MET A 231 9.99 -9.36 -17.29
N ASP A 232 11.17 -9.23 -17.85
CA ASP A 232 11.34 -8.96 -19.28
C ASP A 232 11.22 -10.23 -20.14
N LYS A 233 11.45 -10.09 -21.46
CA LYS A 233 11.41 -11.21 -22.41
C LYS A 233 12.48 -12.28 -22.14
N ASP A 234 13.59 -11.85 -21.55
CA ASP A 234 14.77 -12.70 -21.31
C ASP A 234 14.73 -13.32 -19.91
N GLY A 235 13.62 -13.16 -19.18
CA GLY A 235 13.44 -13.68 -17.83
C GLY A 235 14.23 -12.91 -16.77
N LYS A 236 14.64 -11.66 -17.05
CA LYS A 236 15.29 -10.79 -16.08
C LYS A 236 14.26 -9.93 -15.35
N LEU A 237 14.54 -9.60 -14.10
CA LEU A 237 13.73 -8.69 -13.30
C LEU A 237 13.87 -7.26 -13.85
N GLY A 238 12.85 -6.77 -14.54
CA GLY A 238 12.83 -5.47 -15.21
C GLY A 238 12.21 -4.35 -14.38
N GLY A 239 11.29 -4.69 -13.46
CA GLY A 239 10.55 -3.71 -12.68
C GLY A 239 9.68 -4.33 -11.61
N ILE A 240 8.89 -3.47 -10.96
CA ILE A 240 7.78 -3.85 -10.09
C ILE A 240 6.58 -2.96 -10.40
N VAL A 241 5.41 -3.55 -10.59
CA VAL A 241 4.15 -2.82 -10.71
C VAL A 241 3.38 -2.89 -9.40
N THR A 242 2.86 -1.75 -8.94
CA THR A 242 2.17 -1.63 -7.67
C THR A 242 0.82 -0.93 -7.83
N THR A 243 -0.03 -0.98 -6.79
CA THR A 243 -1.28 -0.19 -6.78
C THR A 243 -1.03 1.32 -6.94
N THR A 244 0.15 1.84 -6.57
CA THR A 244 0.52 3.24 -6.81
C THR A 244 0.72 3.51 -8.29
N ASP A 245 1.33 2.58 -9.02
CA ASP A 245 1.57 2.72 -10.46
C ASP A 245 0.25 2.62 -11.24
N VAL A 246 -0.69 1.76 -10.78
CA VAL A 246 -2.06 1.73 -11.34
C VAL A 246 -2.79 3.06 -11.13
N VAL A 247 -2.68 3.67 -9.95
CA VAL A 247 -3.29 4.98 -9.68
C VAL A 247 -2.66 6.08 -10.55
N ARG A 248 -1.35 6.03 -10.80
CA ARG A 248 -0.70 6.94 -11.76
C ARG A 248 -1.20 6.71 -13.18
N ALA A 249 -1.30 5.45 -13.62
CA ALA A 249 -1.85 5.10 -14.92
C ALA A 249 -3.29 5.59 -15.10
N MET A 250 -4.11 5.50 -14.04
CA MET A 250 -5.48 6.00 -14.03
C MET A 250 -5.57 7.49 -14.32
N MET A 251 -4.58 8.28 -13.92
CA MET A 251 -4.57 9.75 -14.13
C MET A 251 -4.22 10.16 -15.56
N ASP A 252 -3.77 9.25 -16.40
CA ASP A 252 -3.47 9.53 -17.79
C ASP A 252 -4.73 9.99 -18.55
N GLN A 253 -4.57 11.01 -19.40
CA GLN A 253 -5.68 11.57 -20.17
C GLN A 253 -6.36 10.54 -21.08
N SER A 254 -5.60 9.55 -21.56
CA SER A 254 -6.13 8.46 -22.37
C SER A 254 -7.20 7.64 -21.64
N VAL A 255 -7.08 7.47 -20.32
CA VAL A 255 -8.06 6.74 -19.50
C VAL A 255 -9.35 7.56 -19.37
N LYS A 256 -9.26 8.86 -19.10
CA LYS A 256 -10.45 9.73 -19.02
C LYS A 256 -11.20 9.74 -20.36
N LYS A 257 -10.47 9.87 -21.47
CA LYS A 257 -11.04 9.83 -22.83
C LYS A 257 -11.71 8.49 -23.11
N TYR A 258 -11.02 7.38 -22.84
CA TYR A 258 -11.55 6.02 -23.01
C TYR A 258 -12.87 5.81 -22.25
N LEU A 259 -12.92 6.20 -20.97
CA LEU A 259 -14.12 6.03 -20.15
C LEU A 259 -15.27 6.94 -20.61
N TYR A 260 -14.97 8.13 -21.10
CA TYR A 260 -15.98 9.02 -21.70
C TYR A 260 -16.59 8.37 -22.93
N GLU A 261 -15.78 7.86 -23.85
CA GLU A 261 -16.22 7.18 -25.07
C GLU A 261 -17.06 5.92 -24.75
N VAL A 262 -16.59 5.07 -23.82
CA VAL A 262 -17.33 3.85 -23.40
C VAL A 262 -18.69 4.22 -22.81
N LYS A 263 -18.79 5.26 -21.96
CA LYS A 263 -20.05 5.71 -21.38
C LYS A 263 -21.00 6.22 -22.45
N MET A 264 -20.51 6.96 -23.44
CA MET A 264 -21.33 7.43 -24.56
C MET A 264 -21.92 6.28 -25.37
N TYR A 265 -21.15 5.21 -25.62
CA TYR A 265 -21.64 4.02 -26.32
C TYR A 265 -22.66 3.22 -25.49
N THR A 266 -22.46 3.11 -24.17
CA THR A 266 -23.35 2.33 -23.29
C THR A 266 -24.64 3.06 -22.91
N SER A 267 -24.67 4.39 -22.99
CA SER A 267 -25.88 5.20 -22.74
C SER A 267 -26.73 5.41 -23.98
N SER A 268 -26.30 4.91 -25.13
CA SER A 268 -27.04 5.00 -26.41
C SER A 268 -27.89 3.76 -26.72
N PHE A 269 -27.99 2.83 -25.77
CA PHE A 269 -28.86 1.66 -25.77
C PHE A 269 -29.70 1.66 -24.49
#